data_602cd10df016a82c805888ae7a702764
#
_entry.id   602cd10df016a82c805888ae7a702764
#
_cell.length_a   1.000
_cell.length_b   1.000
_cell.length_c   1.000
_cell.angle_alpha   90.00
_cell.angle_beta   90.00
_cell.angle_gamma   90.00
#
_symmetry.space_group_name_H-M   'P 1'
#
loop_
_entity.id
_entity.type
_entity.pdbx_description
1 polymer ?
#
loop_
_entity_poly.entity_id
_entity_poly.type
_entity_poly.pdbx_seq_one_letter_code
_entity_poly.pdbx_strand_id
1 'polypeptide(L)'
;KSFMACALLCSAAYAQAQTMTKDLSKPQTQVKGYYTQYYGNQPELIKKAQQWAESGEWRNGFVKAKPHSSVNLVDFYLQYQKNPAQWKALFEYLSHTDLLAISKGKHKIPGTQLVVSVEDSQNGPLAKRRSESHNHHIDFQYVVKGTERFGIIDHYTSTPNSKYRPDVIHYDYQVEKARFYDSNPDEFFIFFPRDWHIAKVENDTNDQQIRVIVIKVDYMD
;
A
#
# COMPACT_ATOMS: atom_id res chain seq x y z
N LYS A 1 -9.27 -14.38 50.62
CA LYS A 1 -8.37 -13.29 50.20
C LYS A 1 -7.81 -13.65 48.83
N SER A 2 -8.56 -13.48 47.76
CA SER A 2 -8.01 -13.58 46.38
C SER A 2 -9.03 -13.15 45.32
N PHE A 3 -9.61 -11.96 45.44
CA PHE A 3 -10.54 -11.42 44.45
C PHE A 3 -10.21 -9.98 43.99
N MET A 4 -9.06 -9.43 44.39
CA MET A 4 -8.74 -8.03 44.14
C MET A 4 -7.63 -7.78 43.09
N ALA A 5 -7.01 -8.83 42.57
CA ALA A 5 -5.89 -8.67 41.62
C ALA A 5 -6.30 -8.69 40.14
N CYS A 6 -7.52 -9.16 39.80
CA CYS A 6 -7.93 -9.30 38.37
C CYS A 6 -8.57 -8.03 37.77
N ALA A 7 -9.06 -7.12 38.62
CA ALA A 7 -9.74 -5.89 38.16
C ALA A 7 -8.77 -4.77 37.74
N LEU A 8 -7.53 -4.78 38.22
CA LEU A 8 -6.53 -3.74 37.92
C LEU A 8 -5.81 -3.96 36.57
N LEU A 9 -5.73 -5.20 36.08
CA LEU A 9 -5.11 -5.51 34.80
C LEU A 9 -6.03 -5.21 33.59
N CYS A 10 -7.34 -5.30 33.77
CA CYS A 10 -8.30 -4.93 32.71
C CYS A 10 -8.43 -3.42 32.54
N SER A 11 -8.25 -2.61 33.60
CA SER A 11 -8.36 -1.16 33.51
C SER A 11 -7.15 -0.51 32.79
N ALA A 12 -5.96 -1.08 32.91
CA ALA A 12 -4.76 -0.57 32.25
C ALA A 12 -4.78 -0.85 30.74
N ALA A 13 -5.32 -1.99 30.32
CA ALA A 13 -5.49 -2.30 28.90
C ALA A 13 -6.57 -1.43 28.23
N TYR A 14 -7.63 -1.08 28.96
CA TYR A 14 -8.70 -0.20 28.47
C TYR A 14 -8.24 1.27 28.38
N ALA A 15 -7.40 1.73 29.28
CA ALA A 15 -6.85 3.09 29.27
C ALA A 15 -5.86 3.32 28.12
N GLN A 16 -5.11 2.29 27.68
CA GLN A 16 -4.24 2.37 26.53
C GLN A 16 -5.01 2.37 25.19
N ALA A 17 -6.22 1.83 25.16
CA ALA A 17 -7.08 1.88 23.97
C ALA A 17 -7.75 3.25 23.76
N GLN A 18 -7.89 4.07 24.81
CA GLN A 18 -8.58 5.37 24.73
C GLN A 18 -7.69 6.56 24.36
N THR A 19 -6.37 6.40 24.29
CA THR A 19 -5.45 7.51 23.96
C THR A 19 -5.10 7.64 22.49
N MET A 20 -5.75 6.92 21.59
CA MET A 20 -5.54 7.03 20.14
C MET A 20 -6.77 7.54 19.39
N THR A 21 -7.41 8.61 19.86
CA THR A 21 -8.18 9.45 18.95
C THR A 21 -7.20 10.29 18.13
N LYS A 22 -6.54 9.65 17.18
CA LYS A 22 -5.78 10.38 16.18
C LYS A 22 -6.75 11.07 15.26
N ASP A 23 -6.45 12.34 14.97
CA ASP A 23 -7.10 13.07 13.88
C ASP A 23 -6.87 12.30 12.59
N LEU A 24 -7.88 11.55 12.17
CA LEU A 24 -7.86 10.66 11.00
C LEU A 24 -7.77 11.47 9.69
N SER A 25 -7.92 12.80 9.75
CA SER A 25 -7.76 13.69 8.62
C SER A 25 -6.29 13.95 8.26
N LYS A 26 -5.35 13.62 9.16
CA LYS A 26 -3.92 13.89 8.94
C LYS A 26 -3.16 12.64 8.48
N PRO A 27 -2.26 12.77 7.48
CA PRO A 27 -1.38 11.70 7.07
C PRO A 27 -0.62 11.14 8.27
N GLN A 28 -0.62 9.82 8.44
CA GLN A 28 0.05 9.19 9.55
C GLN A 28 1.51 8.90 9.20
N THR A 29 2.43 9.50 9.95
CA THR A 29 3.84 9.16 9.85
C THR A 29 4.10 7.79 10.47
N GLN A 30 4.74 6.94 9.71
CA GLN A 30 5.33 5.63 10.03
C GLN A 30 4.63 4.74 11.05
N VAL A 31 4.24 3.59 10.59
CA VAL A 31 3.81 2.48 11.44
C VAL A 31 5.00 1.60 11.77
N LYS A 32 5.68 1.90 12.87
CA LYS A 32 6.68 0.98 13.46
C LYS A 32 6.13 -0.44 13.75
N GLY A 33 4.81 -0.64 13.70
CA GLY A 33 4.16 -1.88 14.07
C GLY A 33 3.81 -2.84 12.92
N TYR A 34 3.81 -2.38 11.65
CA TYR A 34 3.38 -3.22 10.53
C TYR A 34 4.32 -4.42 10.32
N TYR A 35 5.63 -4.17 10.31
CA TYR A 35 6.62 -5.24 10.18
C TYR A 35 6.64 -6.21 11.36
N THR A 36 6.43 -5.71 12.58
CA THR A 36 6.42 -6.54 13.79
C THR A 36 5.23 -7.48 13.84
N GLN A 37 4.12 -7.15 13.20
CA GLN A 37 2.94 -8.02 13.15
C GLN A 37 3.21 -9.31 12.38
N TYR A 38 3.95 -9.26 11.27
CA TYR A 38 4.20 -10.40 10.38
C TYR A 38 5.61 -10.98 10.51
N TYR A 39 6.60 -10.14 10.82
CA TYR A 39 8.02 -10.50 10.79
C TYR A 39 8.77 -10.19 12.09
N GLY A 40 8.05 -9.88 13.19
CA GLY A 40 8.66 -9.44 14.45
C GLY A 40 9.66 -10.42 15.06
N ASN A 41 9.55 -11.70 14.74
CA ASN A 41 10.48 -12.75 15.15
C ASN A 41 11.64 -12.99 14.14
N GLN A 42 11.76 -12.16 13.11
CA GLN A 42 12.77 -12.31 12.04
C GLN A 42 13.57 -11.00 11.84
N PRO A 43 14.28 -10.49 12.86
CA PRO A 43 14.95 -9.20 12.79
C PRO A 43 16.02 -9.13 11.70
N GLU A 44 16.71 -10.22 11.42
CA GLU A 44 17.73 -10.29 10.36
C GLU A 44 17.12 -10.17 8.96
N LEU A 45 15.95 -10.75 8.75
CA LEU A 45 15.22 -10.60 7.49
C LEU A 45 14.75 -9.14 7.30
N ILE A 46 14.20 -8.52 8.35
CA ILE A 46 13.80 -7.12 8.33
C ILE A 46 14.99 -6.22 7.98
N LYS A 47 16.12 -6.41 8.66
CA LYS A 47 17.36 -5.66 8.41
C LYS A 47 17.85 -5.85 6.97
N LYS A 48 17.87 -7.10 6.48
CA LYS A 48 18.28 -7.43 5.12
C LYS A 48 17.39 -6.74 4.08
N ALA A 49 16.08 -6.77 4.26
CA ALA A 49 15.11 -6.12 3.37
C ALA A 49 15.29 -4.60 3.35
N GLN A 50 15.51 -3.97 4.51
CA GLN A 50 15.80 -2.54 4.62
C GLN A 50 17.08 -2.16 3.89
N GLN A 51 18.19 -2.87 4.14
CA GLN A 51 19.48 -2.63 3.48
C GLN A 51 19.37 -2.78 1.96
N TRP A 52 18.67 -3.83 1.50
CA TRP A 52 18.41 -4.04 0.08
C TRP A 52 17.55 -2.91 -0.53
N ALA A 53 16.53 -2.46 0.14
CA ALA A 53 15.71 -1.34 -0.33
C ALA A 53 16.51 -0.04 -0.43
N GLU A 54 17.38 0.23 0.56
CA GLU A 54 18.28 1.38 0.62
C GLU A 54 19.38 1.32 -0.45
N SER A 55 19.89 0.12 -0.77
CA SER A 55 20.91 -0.06 -1.82
C SER A 55 20.43 0.36 -3.20
N GLY A 56 19.12 0.30 -3.44
CA GLY A 56 18.54 0.64 -4.73
C GLY A 56 18.77 -0.41 -5.83
N GLU A 57 19.22 -1.61 -5.51
CA GLU A 57 19.42 -2.71 -6.47
C GLU A 57 18.16 -3.05 -7.28
N TRP A 58 16.99 -2.83 -6.70
CA TRP A 58 15.69 -3.05 -7.34
C TRP A 58 15.35 -2.05 -8.44
N ARG A 59 16.00 -0.89 -8.48
CA ARG A 59 15.59 0.27 -9.28
C ARG A 59 15.66 0.07 -10.79
N ASN A 60 16.60 -0.70 -11.30
CA ASN A 60 16.80 -0.92 -12.74
C ASN A 60 16.69 0.37 -13.57
N GLY A 61 17.36 1.44 -13.13
CA GLY A 61 17.35 2.77 -13.74
C GLY A 61 16.22 3.70 -13.30
N PHE A 62 15.20 3.21 -12.58
CA PHE A 62 14.10 4.04 -12.08
C PHE A 62 14.55 4.82 -10.84
N VAL A 63 14.80 6.12 -11.00
CA VAL A 63 15.29 7.01 -9.93
C VAL A 63 14.29 8.08 -9.51
N LYS A 64 13.13 8.19 -10.20
CA LYS A 64 12.15 9.27 -9.99
C LYS A 64 11.43 9.18 -8.65
N ALA A 65 11.25 7.98 -8.12
CA ALA A 65 10.51 7.76 -6.87
C ALA A 65 11.16 6.68 -6.02
N LYS A 66 10.74 6.61 -4.76
CA LYS A 66 11.10 5.59 -3.77
C LYS A 66 9.83 4.93 -3.22
N PRO A 67 9.92 3.74 -2.59
CA PRO A 67 8.79 3.18 -1.85
C PRO A 67 8.32 4.16 -0.76
N HIS A 68 7.02 4.37 -0.66
CA HIS A 68 6.44 5.11 0.46
C HIS A 68 6.75 4.37 1.79
N SER A 69 6.81 5.10 2.90
CA SER A 69 7.16 4.54 4.22
C SER A 69 6.20 3.46 4.73
N SER A 70 4.97 3.37 4.19
CA SER A 70 4.00 2.33 4.50
C SER A 70 4.19 1.04 3.72
N VAL A 71 5.02 1.02 2.68
CA VAL A 71 5.31 -0.19 1.90
C VAL A 71 6.03 -1.22 2.76
N ASN A 72 5.55 -2.46 2.76
CA ASN A 72 6.21 -3.57 3.43
C ASN A 72 7.48 -3.97 2.66
N LEU A 73 8.63 -3.48 3.13
CA LEU A 73 9.92 -3.75 2.47
C LEU A 73 10.33 -5.22 2.54
N VAL A 74 9.86 -5.99 3.53
CA VAL A 74 10.14 -7.43 3.61
C VAL A 74 9.39 -8.16 2.52
N ASP A 75 8.08 -7.90 2.35
CA ASP A 75 7.30 -8.48 1.27
C ASP A 75 7.85 -8.05 -0.11
N PHE A 76 8.25 -6.79 -0.27
CA PHE A 76 8.86 -6.30 -1.50
C PHE A 76 10.16 -7.06 -1.81
N TYR A 77 11.05 -7.18 -0.83
CA TYR A 77 12.29 -7.93 -0.97
C TYR A 77 12.02 -9.39 -1.36
N LEU A 78 11.14 -10.08 -0.63
CA LEU A 78 10.84 -11.49 -0.86
C LEU A 78 10.20 -11.72 -2.25
N GLN A 79 9.24 -10.89 -2.64
CA GLN A 79 8.58 -11.00 -3.94
C GLN A 79 9.54 -10.66 -5.10
N TYR A 80 10.43 -9.69 -4.89
CA TYR A 80 11.49 -9.41 -5.86
C TYR A 80 12.44 -10.61 -6.05
N GLN A 81 12.85 -11.27 -4.94
CA GLN A 81 13.73 -12.44 -5.03
C GLN A 81 13.04 -13.64 -5.68
N LYS A 82 11.75 -13.84 -5.48
CA LYS A 82 10.99 -14.95 -6.07
C LYS A 82 10.82 -14.80 -7.60
N ASN A 83 10.61 -13.59 -8.10
CA ASN A 83 10.49 -13.32 -9.52
C ASN A 83 11.17 -12.00 -9.92
N PRO A 84 12.50 -11.95 -9.93
CA PRO A 84 13.22 -10.72 -10.26
C PRO A 84 12.97 -10.23 -11.69
N ALA A 85 12.60 -11.12 -12.62
CA ALA A 85 12.39 -10.75 -14.02
C ALA A 85 11.22 -9.77 -14.19
N GLN A 86 10.08 -10.03 -13.53
CA GLN A 86 8.92 -9.14 -13.62
C GLN A 86 9.18 -7.77 -12.99
N TRP A 87 9.87 -7.72 -11.84
CA TRP A 87 10.20 -6.47 -11.18
C TRP A 87 11.22 -5.63 -11.96
N LYS A 88 12.24 -6.28 -12.53
CA LYS A 88 13.21 -5.63 -13.43
C LYS A 88 12.50 -5.01 -14.62
N ALA A 89 11.66 -5.77 -15.32
CA ALA A 89 10.91 -5.28 -16.47
C ALA A 89 9.98 -4.10 -16.09
N LEU A 90 9.33 -4.15 -14.92
CA LEU A 90 8.49 -3.07 -14.41
C LEU A 90 9.31 -1.77 -14.23
N PHE A 91 10.41 -1.83 -13.47
CA PHE A 91 11.19 -0.64 -13.17
C PHE A 91 11.95 -0.12 -14.40
N GLU A 92 12.43 -1.00 -15.26
CA GLU A 92 13.02 -0.62 -16.54
C GLU A 92 12.01 0.12 -17.43
N TYR A 93 10.79 -0.41 -17.55
CA TYR A 93 9.72 0.28 -18.29
C TYR A 93 9.44 1.67 -17.71
N LEU A 94 9.30 1.81 -16.40
CA LEU A 94 9.06 3.09 -15.74
C LEU A 94 10.23 4.08 -15.95
N SER A 95 11.47 3.58 -16.03
CA SER A 95 12.66 4.42 -16.22
C SER A 95 12.77 5.00 -17.62
N HIS A 96 12.31 4.25 -18.65
CA HIS A 96 12.44 4.63 -20.07
C HIS A 96 11.17 5.25 -20.67
N THR A 97 10.05 5.26 -19.92
CA THR A 97 8.78 5.79 -20.41
C THR A 97 8.54 7.22 -19.91
N ASP A 98 8.11 8.11 -20.82
CA ASP A 98 7.55 9.39 -20.41
C ASP A 98 6.14 9.18 -19.86
N LEU A 99 6.05 9.00 -18.54
CA LEU A 99 4.80 8.69 -17.83
C LEU A 99 3.79 9.84 -17.83
N LEU A 100 4.23 11.07 -18.11
CA LEU A 100 3.35 12.22 -18.24
C LEU A 100 2.75 12.32 -19.65
N ALA A 101 3.48 11.87 -20.67
CA ALA A 101 3.08 11.95 -22.07
C ALA A 101 2.39 10.68 -22.61
N ILE A 102 2.64 9.51 -22.00
CA ILE A 102 2.01 8.25 -22.45
C ILE A 102 0.47 8.37 -22.44
N SER A 103 -0.19 7.83 -23.46
CA SER A 103 -1.65 7.88 -23.57
C SER A 103 -2.35 7.13 -22.42
N LYS A 104 -3.55 7.59 -22.07
CA LYS A 104 -4.42 6.85 -21.13
C LYS A 104 -4.79 5.49 -21.66
N GLY A 105 -5.04 4.56 -20.77
CA GLY A 105 -5.46 3.20 -21.10
C GLY A 105 -4.46 2.15 -20.66
N LYS A 106 -4.57 0.97 -21.25
CA LYS A 106 -3.75 -0.20 -20.91
C LYS A 106 -2.62 -0.39 -21.91
N HIS A 107 -1.40 -0.53 -21.38
CA HIS A 107 -0.18 -0.76 -22.18
C HIS A 107 0.50 -2.04 -21.69
N LYS A 108 0.93 -2.89 -22.62
CA LYS A 108 1.72 -4.07 -22.27
C LYS A 108 3.19 -3.67 -22.06
N ILE A 109 3.82 -4.21 -21.02
CA ILE A 109 5.29 -4.15 -20.92
C ILE A 109 5.86 -5.21 -21.86
N PRO A 110 6.65 -4.82 -22.88
CA PRO A 110 7.17 -5.75 -23.86
C PRO A 110 7.92 -6.95 -23.22
N GLY A 111 7.70 -8.15 -23.75
CA GLY A 111 8.36 -9.36 -23.26
C GLY A 111 7.80 -9.92 -21.94
N THR A 112 6.72 -9.34 -21.42
CA THR A 112 6.09 -9.77 -20.16
C THR A 112 4.58 -9.95 -20.29
N GLN A 113 3.92 -10.44 -19.21
CA GLN A 113 2.47 -10.42 -19.07
C GLN A 113 1.96 -9.16 -18.34
N LEU A 114 2.87 -8.32 -17.84
CA LEU A 114 2.51 -7.12 -17.08
C LEU A 114 1.77 -6.10 -17.95
N VAL A 115 0.72 -5.54 -17.36
CA VAL A 115 -0.12 -4.50 -17.97
C VAL A 115 -0.05 -3.25 -17.12
N VAL A 116 0.31 -2.14 -17.75
CA VAL A 116 0.31 -0.80 -17.16
C VAL A 116 -1.03 -0.15 -17.45
N SER A 117 -1.77 0.22 -16.44
CA SER A 117 -2.97 1.06 -16.55
C SER A 117 -2.58 2.51 -16.27
N VAL A 118 -2.81 3.38 -17.25
CA VAL A 118 -2.56 4.83 -17.16
C VAL A 118 -3.89 5.55 -17.05
N GLU A 119 -4.09 6.28 -15.96
CA GLU A 119 -5.35 6.95 -15.66
C GLU A 119 -5.13 8.43 -15.33
N ASP A 120 -5.87 9.33 -16.02
CA ASP A 120 -6.16 10.66 -15.50
C ASP A 120 -7.47 10.53 -14.70
N SER A 121 -7.42 10.81 -13.42
CA SER A 121 -8.49 10.55 -12.47
C SER A 121 -8.60 11.70 -11.47
N GLN A 122 -9.50 11.54 -10.51
CA GLN A 122 -9.72 12.50 -9.44
C GLN A 122 -9.91 11.76 -8.12
N ASN A 123 -9.29 12.27 -7.05
CA ASN A 123 -9.65 11.86 -5.69
C ASN A 123 -11.10 12.26 -5.39
N GLY A 124 -11.73 11.56 -4.49
CA GLY A 124 -13.11 11.86 -4.12
C GLY A 124 -13.47 11.43 -2.71
N PRO A 125 -14.64 11.85 -2.22
CA PRO A 125 -15.07 11.59 -0.86
C PRO A 125 -14.97 10.11 -0.48
N LEU A 126 -14.44 9.83 0.70
CA LEU A 126 -14.23 8.47 1.21
C LEU A 126 -15.50 7.61 1.12
N ALA A 127 -16.67 8.19 1.41
CA ALA A 127 -17.94 7.49 1.33
C ALA A 127 -18.32 6.97 -0.08
N LYS A 128 -17.63 7.44 -1.12
CA LYS A 128 -17.80 7.00 -2.52
C LYS A 128 -16.67 6.08 -2.98
N ARG A 129 -15.72 5.75 -2.12
CA ARG A 129 -14.59 4.87 -2.42
C ARG A 129 -14.85 3.49 -1.86
N ARG A 130 -14.39 2.49 -2.58
CA ARG A 130 -14.47 1.10 -2.15
C ARG A 130 -13.10 0.65 -1.70
N SER A 131 -13.09 -0.14 -0.62
CA SER A 131 -11.91 -0.90 -0.24
C SER A 131 -11.78 -2.14 -1.11
N GLU A 132 -10.58 -2.62 -1.31
CA GLU A 132 -10.34 -3.84 -2.07
C GLU A 132 -9.10 -4.59 -1.58
N SER A 133 -9.06 -5.87 -1.90
CA SER A 133 -7.85 -6.69 -1.83
C SER A 133 -7.78 -7.66 -3.01
N HIS A 134 -6.59 -8.21 -3.20
CA HIS A 134 -6.28 -9.17 -4.25
C HIS A 134 -5.67 -10.43 -3.63
N ASN A 135 -5.77 -11.58 -4.29
CA ASN A 135 -5.14 -12.82 -3.84
C ASN A 135 -3.92 -13.20 -4.69
N HIS A 136 -3.99 -12.90 -5.99
CA HIS A 136 -3.00 -13.37 -6.97
C HIS A 136 -2.11 -12.25 -7.52
N HIS A 137 -2.45 -10.98 -7.24
CA HIS A 137 -1.70 -9.84 -7.72
C HIS A 137 -1.28 -8.91 -6.60
N ILE A 138 -0.19 -8.23 -6.86
CA ILE A 138 0.32 -7.08 -6.12
C ILE A 138 -0.02 -5.84 -6.94
N ASP A 139 -0.55 -4.80 -6.32
CA ASP A 139 -0.72 -3.51 -6.98
C ASP A 139 0.52 -2.64 -6.77
N PHE A 140 1.27 -2.42 -7.83
CA PHE A 140 2.22 -1.33 -7.87
C PHE A 140 1.48 -0.06 -8.32
N GLN A 141 1.49 0.98 -7.51
CA GLN A 141 0.71 2.19 -7.74
C GLN A 141 1.58 3.44 -7.57
N TYR A 142 1.65 4.25 -8.64
CA TYR A 142 2.50 5.41 -8.71
C TYR A 142 1.74 6.61 -9.24
N VAL A 143 1.57 7.65 -8.40
CA VAL A 143 1.01 8.93 -8.83
C VAL A 143 2.11 9.77 -9.46
N VAL A 144 2.01 10.03 -10.76
CA VAL A 144 3.03 10.78 -11.51
C VAL A 144 2.71 12.28 -11.60
N LYS A 145 1.48 12.66 -11.23
CA LYS A 145 1.02 14.06 -11.14
C LYS A 145 -0.06 14.16 -10.09
N GLY A 146 0.01 15.20 -9.26
CA GLY A 146 -0.92 15.46 -8.17
C GLY A 146 -0.54 14.72 -6.89
N THR A 147 -1.50 14.61 -5.97
CA THR A 147 -1.37 13.90 -4.70
C THR A 147 -2.53 12.93 -4.56
N GLU A 148 -2.27 11.64 -4.39
CA GLU A 148 -3.28 10.62 -4.16
C GLU A 148 -3.29 10.20 -2.69
N ARG A 149 -4.47 10.15 -2.06
CA ARG A 149 -4.61 9.59 -0.71
C ARG A 149 -5.08 8.15 -0.80
N PHE A 150 -4.36 7.27 -0.13
CA PHE A 150 -4.70 5.86 0.07
C PHE A 150 -5.13 5.59 1.50
N GLY A 151 -6.09 4.67 1.68
CA GLY A 151 -6.40 4.06 2.98
C GLY A 151 -5.93 2.62 3.03
N ILE A 152 -5.40 2.18 4.17
CA ILE A 152 -5.18 0.77 4.51
C ILE A 152 -6.13 0.43 5.64
N ILE A 153 -6.99 -0.56 5.43
CA ILE A 153 -8.02 -0.97 6.39
C ILE A 153 -7.54 -2.10 7.28
N ASP A 154 -8.08 -2.15 8.48
CA ASP A 154 -7.75 -3.17 9.48
C ASP A 154 -8.54 -4.46 9.21
N HIS A 155 -7.86 -5.60 9.13
CA HIS A 155 -8.48 -6.90 8.84
C HIS A 155 -9.46 -7.36 9.92
N TYR A 156 -9.14 -7.07 11.20
CA TYR A 156 -9.94 -7.54 12.35
C TYR A 156 -11.29 -6.81 12.48
N THR A 157 -11.39 -5.65 11.84
CA THR A 157 -12.59 -4.80 11.88
C THR A 157 -13.25 -4.67 10.50
N SER A 158 -12.85 -5.51 9.55
CA SER A 158 -13.35 -5.48 8.18
C SER A 158 -14.08 -6.78 7.84
N THR A 159 -15.20 -6.67 7.13
CA THR A 159 -16.03 -7.81 6.71
C THR A 159 -16.26 -7.75 5.20
N PRO A 160 -16.10 -8.86 4.47
CA PRO A 160 -16.41 -8.88 3.04
C PRO A 160 -17.86 -8.46 2.76
N ASN A 161 -18.04 -7.50 1.86
CA ASN A 161 -19.35 -7.00 1.43
C ASN A 161 -19.65 -7.30 -0.04
N SER A 162 -18.79 -8.08 -0.70
CA SER A 162 -18.97 -8.55 -2.06
C SER A 162 -18.53 -10.00 -2.21
N LYS A 163 -19.02 -10.66 -3.25
CA LYS A 163 -18.45 -11.95 -3.67
C LYS A 163 -17.06 -11.71 -4.24
N TYR A 164 -16.14 -12.64 -3.98
CA TYR A 164 -14.85 -12.66 -4.67
C TYR A 164 -15.07 -12.76 -6.18
N ARG A 165 -14.46 -11.88 -6.92
CA ARG A 165 -14.32 -11.96 -8.37
C ARG A 165 -12.83 -12.05 -8.66
N PRO A 166 -12.40 -12.80 -9.64
CA PRO A 166 -10.99 -12.82 -9.99
C PRO A 166 -10.52 -11.44 -10.45
N ASP A 167 -9.64 -10.76 -9.72
CA ASP A 167 -8.94 -11.10 -8.46
C ASP A 167 -9.28 -10.06 -7.34
N VAL A 168 -10.55 -9.69 -7.15
CA VAL A 168 -10.99 -8.56 -6.30
C VAL A 168 -12.07 -9.01 -5.32
N ILE A 169 -11.95 -8.55 -4.07
CA ILE A 169 -13.00 -8.58 -3.05
C ILE A 169 -13.06 -7.22 -2.34
N HIS A 170 -14.25 -6.79 -1.93
CA HIS A 170 -14.49 -5.53 -1.23
C HIS A 170 -15.01 -5.76 0.18
N TYR A 171 -14.85 -4.75 1.04
CA TYR A 171 -15.10 -4.86 2.47
C TYR A 171 -15.88 -3.66 3.01
N ASP A 172 -16.74 -3.91 4.02
CA ASP A 172 -17.13 -2.93 5.01
C ASP A 172 -16.05 -2.88 6.10
N TYR A 173 -15.72 -1.71 6.59
CA TYR A 173 -14.63 -1.50 7.54
C TYR A 173 -14.92 -0.35 8.50
N GLN A 174 -14.23 -0.32 9.64
CA GLN A 174 -14.28 0.78 10.59
C GLN A 174 -13.27 1.86 10.17
N VAL A 175 -13.77 3.04 9.81
CA VAL A 175 -12.95 4.16 9.29
C VAL A 175 -11.89 4.59 10.30
N GLU A 176 -12.23 4.60 11.59
CA GLU A 176 -11.33 4.97 12.70
C GLU A 176 -10.17 3.98 12.92
N LYS A 177 -10.26 2.80 12.33
CA LYS A 177 -9.19 1.79 12.31
C LYS A 177 -8.37 1.81 11.03
N ALA A 178 -8.86 2.49 10.00
CA ALA A 178 -8.11 2.67 8.75
C ALA A 178 -6.96 3.68 8.96
N ARG A 179 -5.94 3.55 8.13
CA ARG A 179 -4.79 4.47 8.10
C ARG A 179 -4.71 5.09 6.73
N PHE A 180 -4.58 6.41 6.69
CA PHE A 180 -4.52 7.14 5.44
C PHE A 180 -3.13 7.71 5.22
N TYR A 181 -2.69 7.70 3.95
CA TYR A 181 -1.38 8.17 3.51
C TYR A 181 -1.52 8.93 2.21
N ASP A 182 -0.74 9.98 2.05
CA ASP A 182 -0.69 10.76 0.81
C ASP A 182 0.56 10.38 0.02
N SER A 183 0.37 10.09 -1.26
CA SER A 183 1.43 9.84 -2.23
C SER A 183 1.59 11.03 -3.16
N ASN A 184 2.82 11.33 -3.52
CA ASN A 184 3.21 12.34 -4.49
C ASN A 184 4.18 11.74 -5.51
N PRO A 185 4.62 12.49 -6.55
CA PRO A 185 5.50 11.95 -7.58
C PRO A 185 6.88 11.42 -7.12
N ASP A 186 7.29 11.71 -5.88
CA ASP A 186 8.56 11.24 -5.33
C ASP A 186 8.45 9.86 -4.65
N GLU A 187 7.22 9.32 -4.54
CA GLU A 187 6.95 8.07 -3.84
C GLU A 187 5.95 7.19 -4.60
N PHE A 188 6.09 5.88 -4.47
CA PHE A 188 5.12 4.90 -4.97
C PHE A 188 4.66 3.96 -3.87
N PHE A 189 3.48 3.36 -4.03
CA PHE A 189 2.94 2.33 -3.17
C PHE A 189 3.07 0.96 -3.82
N ILE A 190 3.19 -0.06 -2.96
CA ILE A 190 3.03 -1.47 -3.34
C ILE A 190 2.05 -2.06 -2.34
N PHE A 191 0.91 -2.56 -2.83
CA PHE A 191 -0.10 -3.24 -2.03
C PHE A 191 -0.01 -4.74 -2.30
N PHE A 192 0.45 -5.48 -1.31
CA PHE A 192 0.48 -6.94 -1.33
C PHE A 192 -0.91 -7.51 -1.01
N PRO A 193 -1.18 -8.81 -1.24
CA PRO A 193 -2.48 -9.42 -0.96
C PRO A 193 -3.05 -9.16 0.44
N ARG A 194 -2.19 -8.95 1.43
CA ARG A 194 -2.62 -8.60 2.79
C ARG A 194 -2.77 -7.09 3.05
N ASP A 195 -2.51 -6.26 2.06
CA ASP A 195 -2.72 -4.81 2.17
C ASP A 195 -4.10 -4.47 1.60
N TRP A 196 -5.14 -4.67 2.41
CA TRP A 196 -6.49 -4.27 2.05
C TRP A 196 -6.57 -2.76 2.02
N HIS A 197 -6.88 -2.19 0.86
CA HIS A 197 -6.66 -0.77 0.63
C HIS A 197 -7.84 -0.08 -0.04
N ILE A 198 -7.80 1.26 0.00
CA ILE A 198 -8.73 2.17 -0.65
C ILE A 198 -7.89 3.16 -1.45
N ALA A 199 -8.21 3.35 -2.72
CA ALA A 199 -7.51 4.28 -3.59
C ALA A 199 -8.32 5.56 -3.85
N LYS A 200 -7.62 6.62 -4.27
CA LYS A 200 -8.20 7.88 -4.77
C LYS A 200 -9.13 8.57 -3.75
N VAL A 201 -8.75 8.56 -2.48
CA VAL A 201 -9.47 9.26 -1.42
C VAL A 201 -9.13 10.75 -1.46
N GLU A 202 -10.15 11.59 -1.25
CA GLU A 202 -9.99 13.04 -1.13
C GLU A 202 -8.99 13.40 -0.02
N ASN A 203 -8.11 14.35 -0.31
CA ASN A 203 -7.07 14.82 0.60
C ASN A 203 -7.20 16.33 0.84
N ASP A 204 -6.26 16.90 1.60
CA ASP A 204 -6.32 18.32 2.01
C ASP A 204 -5.78 19.29 0.95
N THR A 205 -5.40 18.80 -0.24
CA THR A 205 -4.97 19.66 -1.34
C THR A 205 -6.17 20.30 -2.06
N ASN A 206 -5.98 21.49 -2.61
CA ASN A 206 -7.04 22.15 -3.39
C ASN A 206 -7.33 21.45 -4.74
N ASP A 207 -6.28 20.87 -5.34
CA ASP A 207 -6.39 20.14 -6.61
C ASP A 207 -6.43 18.64 -6.35
N GLN A 208 -7.58 18.04 -6.65
CA GLN A 208 -7.81 16.59 -6.50
C GLN A 208 -7.51 15.81 -7.78
N GLN A 209 -7.07 16.48 -8.86
CA GLN A 209 -6.73 15.82 -10.11
C GLN A 209 -5.40 15.07 -9.99
N ILE A 210 -5.39 13.83 -10.45
CA ILE A 210 -4.22 12.97 -10.39
C ILE A 210 -4.01 12.25 -11.73
N ARG A 211 -2.74 11.97 -12.02
CA ARG A 211 -2.38 10.99 -13.03
C ARG A 211 -1.68 9.82 -12.37
N VAL A 212 -2.21 8.63 -12.58
CA VAL A 212 -1.81 7.41 -11.86
C VAL A 212 -1.37 6.33 -12.84
N ILE A 213 -0.31 5.64 -12.47
CA ILE A 213 0.18 4.41 -13.10
C ILE A 213 -0.11 3.26 -12.15
N VAL A 214 -0.90 2.28 -12.60
CA VAL A 214 -1.17 1.05 -11.86
C VAL A 214 -0.64 -0.14 -12.66
N ILE A 215 0.17 -0.98 -12.03
CA ILE A 215 0.70 -2.21 -12.65
C ILE A 215 0.34 -3.38 -11.74
N LYS A 216 -0.38 -4.35 -12.30
CA LYS A 216 -0.64 -5.61 -11.63
C LYS A 216 0.58 -6.52 -11.79
N VAL A 217 1.21 -6.86 -10.69
CA VAL A 217 2.38 -7.75 -10.61
C VAL A 217 1.94 -9.08 -10.03
N ASP A 218 2.36 -10.20 -10.62
CA ASP A 218 1.98 -11.52 -10.11
C ASP A 218 2.56 -11.74 -8.71
N TYR A 219 1.69 -12.15 -7.78
CA TYR A 219 2.12 -12.56 -6.44
C TYR A 219 2.64 -13.99 -6.50
N MET A 220 3.83 -14.21 -5.97
CA MET A 220 4.49 -15.52 -5.95
C MET A 220 4.36 -16.14 -4.55
N ASP A 221 3.72 -17.30 -4.47
CA ASP A 221 3.56 -18.10 -3.23
C ASP A 221 4.89 -18.60 -2.66
#